data_ca70ad50acb7c02ab3e354b680514ea2
#
_entry.id   ca70ad50acb7c02ab3e354b680514ea2
#
_cell.length_a   1.000
_cell.length_b   1.000
_cell.length_c   1.000
_cell.angle_alpha   90.00
_cell.angle_beta   90.00
_cell.angle_gamma   90.00
#
_symmetry.space_group_name_H-M   'P 1'
#
loop_
_entity.id
_entity.type
_entity.pdbx_description
1 polymer ?
#
loop_
_entity_poly.entity_id
_entity_poly.type
_entity_poly.pdbx_seq_one_letter_code
_entity_poly.pdbx_strand_id
1 'polypeptide(L)'
;MGMEFGFRKKIVRSALALTAFGVVAAAEPLAFPEALGFGANVTGGRGGSVYHVTNLNDDGAGSFRDAVSQGNRIVVFDVGGIINIKTAVSIKSNITIAGQTAPGEGIAIHGGKLSTGKQSNIIIRYLRIRPGEKTASEKDDGLNLYDSKNVIVDHCSVELAPWNNFGGSSDNKDYRVTGITVQNSLIANPIGQQFGAHIESVDGTWAWYYNAFVNSHNRNPLDKINDVFVNNILYNFEAGYTTHTSTHFNHDIVNNYFVYGPAGKNEWFQMDKNQSIYASGNMIDKNRDGKLNGESSSIYYYQGVGEELSKPWNELTTTGPMLSAASAWRYVTSQSGVLPYDDIDSLVWYQVNTLGKAGALVKSVADMGLKTNNGWGVVLAGEAAKDSDKDGMPDYFENAMGYDVGKDDAMTKESYGYVRIEKYINWLGASHMQISDETSRDFDLRSITRGFQTVSPKYSVSAAENGTIELQNDGYTARFTPKTNFKGLASFKYTVKGNDNTEYTGRVEVLVEKSAVDTTVQDSTKRDSSITHITDSFRLRADAAVMIGVFDMNGHYLGLSTQNLPKGRYIVRQKIQGRDEYKVFVKK
;
A
#
# COMPACT_ATOMS: atom_id res chain seq x y z
N MET A 1 -57.67 80.24 11.83
CA MET A 1 -58.39 79.10 12.41
C MET A 1 -58.80 78.18 11.26
N GLY A 2 -58.13 77.11 11.03
CA GLY A 2 -58.40 76.15 9.98
C GLY A 2 -57.41 75.06 10.04
N MET A 3 -57.81 73.93 10.61
CA MET A 3 -56.99 72.70 10.71
C MET A 3 -57.20 71.89 9.44
N GLU A 4 -56.11 71.60 8.70
CA GLU A 4 -56.09 70.62 7.61
C GLU A 4 -55.56 69.32 8.15
N PHE A 5 -56.33 68.25 8.00
CA PHE A 5 -55.95 66.84 8.31
C PHE A 5 -55.36 66.19 7.04
N GLY A 6 -54.05 65.98 7.01
CA GLY A 6 -53.37 65.26 5.94
C GLY A 6 -53.31 63.75 6.22
N PHE A 7 -53.99 62.92 5.39
CA PHE A 7 -53.89 61.45 5.39
C PHE A 7 -52.59 60.98 4.71
N ARG A 8 -51.66 60.44 5.45
CA ARG A 8 -50.50 59.73 4.88
C ARG A 8 -50.86 58.28 4.61
N LYS A 9 -50.89 57.87 3.33
CA LYS A 9 -50.95 56.48 2.90
C LYS A 9 -49.63 55.81 3.18
N LYS A 10 -49.60 54.77 4.05
CA LYS A 10 -48.44 53.86 4.22
C LYS A 10 -48.47 52.86 3.07
N ILE A 11 -47.43 52.91 2.21
CA ILE A 11 -47.15 51.86 1.22
C ILE A 11 -46.34 50.79 1.96
N VAL A 12 -46.94 49.61 2.16
CA VAL A 12 -46.26 48.40 2.66
C VAL A 12 -45.53 47.79 1.46
N ARG A 13 -44.21 47.91 1.41
CA ARG A 13 -43.37 47.15 0.49
C ARG A 13 -43.08 45.77 1.12
N SER A 14 -43.73 44.74 0.61
CA SER A 14 -43.38 43.35 0.90
C SER A 14 -42.04 43.06 0.23
N ALA A 15 -40.98 42.91 1.04
CA ALA A 15 -39.70 42.40 0.58
C ALA A 15 -39.82 40.88 0.47
N LEU A 16 -39.82 40.35 -0.75
CA LEU A 16 -39.68 38.93 -1.03
C LEU A 16 -38.22 38.57 -0.76
N ALA A 17 -37.95 37.89 0.36
CA ALA A 17 -36.64 37.34 0.63
C ALA A 17 -36.45 36.08 -0.25
N LEU A 18 -35.69 36.23 -1.33
CA LEU A 18 -35.16 35.07 -2.08
C LEU A 18 -34.09 34.40 -1.22
N THR A 19 -34.44 33.33 -0.56
CA THR A 19 -33.46 32.39 0.04
C THR A 19 -32.78 31.66 -1.11
N ALA A 20 -31.60 32.12 -1.51
CA ALA A 20 -30.72 31.33 -2.35
C ALA A 20 -30.24 30.13 -1.55
N PHE A 21 -30.82 28.97 -1.80
CA PHE A 21 -30.20 27.69 -1.38
C PHE A 21 -28.93 27.56 -2.21
N GLY A 22 -27.81 27.97 -1.64
CA GLY A 22 -26.51 27.60 -2.14
C GLY A 22 -26.39 26.07 -2.03
N VAL A 23 -26.36 25.37 -3.16
CA VAL A 23 -25.92 23.98 -3.21
C VAL A 23 -24.46 24.01 -2.79
N VAL A 24 -24.18 23.67 -1.54
CA VAL A 24 -22.81 23.37 -1.11
C VAL A 24 -22.43 22.11 -1.89
N ALA A 25 -21.65 22.27 -2.95
CA ALA A 25 -21.06 21.12 -3.61
C ALA A 25 -20.28 20.33 -2.55
N ALA A 26 -20.65 19.07 -2.34
CA ALA A 26 -19.88 18.22 -1.47
C ALA A 26 -18.43 18.19 -1.99
N ALA A 27 -17.46 18.33 -1.09
CA ALA A 27 -16.06 18.22 -1.47
C ALA A 27 -15.83 16.85 -2.14
N GLU A 28 -15.06 16.83 -3.23
CA GLU A 28 -14.69 15.55 -3.86
C GLU A 28 -13.95 14.67 -2.82
N PRO A 29 -14.24 13.36 -2.79
CA PRO A 29 -13.56 12.47 -1.84
C PRO A 29 -12.09 12.34 -2.18
N LEU A 30 -11.30 11.95 -1.19
CA LEU A 30 -9.89 11.61 -1.35
C LEU A 30 -9.69 10.56 -2.48
N ALA A 31 -8.45 10.33 -2.89
CA ALA A 31 -8.10 9.29 -3.84
C ALA A 31 -8.64 7.90 -3.40
N PHE A 32 -8.54 7.63 -2.12
CA PHE A 32 -9.15 6.52 -1.37
C PHE A 32 -9.19 6.92 0.13
N PRO A 33 -9.93 6.22 1.00
CA PRO A 33 -10.16 6.67 2.38
C PRO A 33 -8.89 6.95 3.21
N GLU A 34 -7.82 6.20 2.99
CA GLU A 34 -6.55 6.31 3.72
C GLU A 34 -5.48 7.16 2.99
N ALA A 35 -5.85 7.87 1.93
CA ALA A 35 -4.91 8.70 1.16
C ALA A 35 -4.39 9.88 1.98
N LEU A 36 -3.07 10.07 1.99
CA LEU A 36 -2.36 11.10 2.74
C LEU A 36 -1.58 12.04 1.82
N GLY A 37 -1.12 13.15 2.39
CA GLY A 37 -0.14 14.03 1.77
C GLY A 37 -0.64 14.82 0.56
N PHE A 38 0.28 15.28 -0.25
CA PHE A 38 0.02 16.15 -1.39
C PHE A 38 -0.78 15.48 -2.52
N GLY A 39 -0.68 14.14 -2.63
CA GLY A 39 -1.43 13.35 -3.59
C GLY A 39 -2.81 12.89 -3.12
N ALA A 40 -3.24 13.26 -1.90
CA ALA A 40 -4.46 12.73 -1.30
C ALA A 40 -5.74 13.04 -2.09
N ASN A 41 -5.78 14.13 -2.84
CA ASN A 41 -6.97 14.57 -3.59
C ASN A 41 -6.92 14.18 -5.08
N VAL A 42 -6.02 13.27 -5.46
CA VAL A 42 -5.93 12.74 -6.84
C VAL A 42 -7.17 11.91 -7.14
N THR A 43 -7.78 12.13 -8.31
CA THR A 43 -8.99 11.41 -8.71
C THR A 43 -8.73 10.22 -9.64
N GLY A 44 -7.52 10.17 -10.22
CA GLY A 44 -7.14 9.10 -11.13
C GLY A 44 -8.11 8.93 -12.30
N GLY A 45 -8.59 7.71 -12.50
CA GLY A 45 -9.55 7.33 -13.55
C GLY A 45 -11.02 7.52 -13.20
N ARG A 46 -11.35 8.15 -12.05
CA ARG A 46 -12.74 8.38 -11.62
C ARG A 46 -13.55 9.10 -12.71
N GLY A 47 -14.70 8.53 -13.08
CA GLY A 47 -15.56 9.07 -14.15
C GLY A 47 -15.10 8.70 -15.57
N GLY A 48 -14.09 7.86 -15.73
CA GLY A 48 -13.65 7.31 -17.01
C GLY A 48 -14.32 5.97 -17.35
N SER A 49 -13.54 5.00 -17.82
CA SER A 49 -13.99 3.63 -18.12
C SER A 49 -13.15 2.61 -17.36
N VAL A 50 -13.70 1.44 -17.11
CA VAL A 50 -12.94 0.29 -16.62
C VAL A 50 -12.18 -0.37 -17.78
N TYR A 51 -10.95 -0.77 -17.52
CA TYR A 51 -10.14 -1.55 -18.46
C TYR A 51 -9.56 -2.77 -17.78
N HIS A 52 -9.80 -3.95 -18.37
CA HIS A 52 -9.38 -5.24 -17.86
C HIS A 52 -8.02 -5.66 -18.43
N VAL A 53 -7.04 -5.92 -17.56
CA VAL A 53 -5.82 -6.62 -17.93
C VAL A 53 -6.10 -8.12 -17.88
N THR A 54 -6.20 -8.73 -19.07
CA THR A 54 -6.66 -10.11 -19.23
C THR A 54 -5.54 -11.10 -19.54
N ASN A 55 -4.32 -10.63 -19.71
CA ASN A 55 -3.16 -11.47 -19.99
C ASN A 55 -1.85 -10.85 -19.45
N LEU A 56 -0.81 -11.69 -19.35
CA LEU A 56 0.51 -11.31 -18.86
C LEU A 56 1.50 -10.97 -19.98
N ASN A 57 1.03 -10.70 -21.18
CA ASN A 57 1.87 -10.35 -22.33
C ASN A 57 2.49 -8.96 -22.16
N ASP A 58 3.66 -8.74 -22.78
CA ASP A 58 4.31 -7.42 -22.81
C ASP A 58 3.46 -6.35 -23.52
N ASP A 59 2.79 -6.75 -24.62
CA ASP A 59 2.00 -5.85 -25.46
C ASP A 59 0.75 -6.54 -26.05
N GLY A 60 0.00 -5.79 -26.85
CA GLY A 60 -1.23 -6.23 -27.48
C GLY A 60 -2.48 -6.01 -26.61
N ALA A 61 -3.64 -6.31 -27.17
CA ALA A 61 -4.93 -6.12 -26.53
C ALA A 61 -5.01 -6.89 -25.20
N GLY A 62 -5.52 -6.23 -24.15
CA GLY A 62 -5.66 -6.82 -22.82
C GLY A 62 -4.35 -6.91 -22.02
N SER A 63 -3.22 -6.43 -22.55
CA SER A 63 -1.97 -6.31 -21.79
C SER A 63 -1.98 -5.09 -20.85
N PHE A 64 -1.10 -5.10 -19.85
CA PHE A 64 -0.91 -3.93 -18.99
C PHE A 64 -0.46 -2.69 -19.79
N ARG A 65 0.42 -2.86 -20.78
CA ARG A 65 0.86 -1.77 -21.67
C ARG A 65 -0.30 -1.12 -22.41
N ASP A 66 -1.23 -1.90 -22.92
CA ASP A 66 -2.43 -1.40 -23.57
C ASP A 66 -3.37 -0.71 -22.57
N ALA A 67 -3.54 -1.28 -21.38
CA ALA A 67 -4.36 -0.71 -20.32
C ALA A 67 -3.95 0.73 -19.97
N VAL A 68 -2.66 1.02 -19.85
CA VAL A 68 -2.12 2.32 -19.43
C VAL A 68 -1.76 3.25 -20.59
N SER A 69 -1.99 2.82 -21.85
CA SER A 69 -1.67 3.59 -23.07
C SER A 69 -2.60 4.77 -23.31
N GLN A 70 -3.76 4.81 -22.62
CA GLN A 70 -4.76 5.87 -22.68
C GLN A 70 -5.19 6.25 -21.27
N GLY A 71 -5.50 7.52 -21.08
CA GLY A 71 -6.04 8.04 -19.82
C GLY A 71 -7.54 7.81 -19.66
N ASN A 72 -8.09 8.37 -18.57
CA ASN A 72 -9.49 8.26 -18.17
C ASN A 72 -9.94 6.80 -17.99
N ARG A 73 -9.09 6.00 -17.29
CA ARG A 73 -9.34 4.58 -17.03
C ARG A 73 -9.12 4.22 -15.57
N ILE A 74 -9.95 3.30 -15.07
CA ILE A 74 -9.65 2.48 -13.91
C ILE A 74 -9.21 1.11 -14.45
N VAL A 75 -7.94 0.77 -14.21
CA VAL A 75 -7.32 -0.48 -14.67
C VAL A 75 -7.46 -1.53 -13.58
N VAL A 76 -8.16 -2.62 -13.91
CA VAL A 76 -8.32 -3.81 -13.08
C VAL A 76 -7.63 -5.01 -13.72
N PHE A 77 -7.32 -6.03 -12.92
CA PHE A 77 -6.59 -7.22 -13.39
C PHE A 77 -7.43 -8.47 -13.20
N ASP A 78 -7.69 -9.17 -14.29
CA ASP A 78 -8.32 -10.51 -14.31
C ASP A 78 -7.28 -11.63 -14.21
N VAL A 79 -5.99 -11.27 -14.19
CA VAL A 79 -4.86 -12.19 -14.11
C VAL A 79 -3.89 -11.76 -13.01
N GLY A 80 -3.28 -12.74 -12.34
CA GLY A 80 -2.18 -12.53 -11.42
C GLY A 80 -0.91 -13.21 -11.91
N GLY A 81 0.25 -12.76 -11.41
CA GLY A 81 1.55 -13.31 -11.79
C GLY A 81 2.55 -12.27 -12.27
N ILE A 82 3.46 -12.65 -13.17
CA ILE A 82 4.56 -11.80 -13.63
C ILE A 82 4.37 -11.37 -15.09
N ILE A 83 4.34 -10.06 -15.33
CA ILE A 83 4.39 -9.46 -16.66
C ILE A 83 5.85 -9.10 -16.97
N ASN A 84 6.44 -9.74 -17.98
CA ASN A 84 7.80 -9.43 -18.41
C ASN A 84 7.76 -8.42 -19.57
N ILE A 85 8.04 -7.15 -19.27
CA ILE A 85 8.11 -6.09 -20.29
C ILE A 85 9.53 -6.00 -20.89
N LYS A 86 9.62 -5.73 -22.19
CA LYS A 86 10.88 -5.60 -22.94
C LYS A 86 11.38 -4.16 -23.02
N THR A 87 10.48 -3.21 -22.95
CA THR A 87 10.75 -1.77 -23.04
C THR A 87 9.96 -1.04 -21.96
N ALA A 88 10.37 0.18 -21.63
CA ALA A 88 9.65 1.03 -20.68
C ALA A 88 8.15 1.15 -21.01
N VAL A 89 7.31 1.23 -19.98
CA VAL A 89 5.88 1.47 -20.12
C VAL A 89 5.56 2.88 -19.64
N SER A 90 4.93 3.68 -20.50
CA SER A 90 4.45 5.03 -20.18
C SER A 90 2.99 4.98 -19.75
N ILE A 91 2.73 5.43 -18.53
CA ILE A 91 1.39 5.52 -17.93
C ILE A 91 0.82 6.91 -18.25
N LYS A 92 -0.40 6.97 -18.77
CA LYS A 92 -1.06 8.24 -19.15
C LYS A 92 -1.76 8.90 -17.97
N SER A 93 -2.10 10.20 -18.15
CA SER A 93 -2.84 10.99 -17.15
C SER A 93 -4.26 10.48 -16.91
N ASN A 94 -4.84 10.86 -15.76
CA ASN A 94 -6.20 10.51 -15.37
C ASN A 94 -6.42 8.99 -15.32
N ILE A 95 -5.60 8.28 -14.59
CA ILE A 95 -5.65 6.82 -14.53
C ILE A 95 -5.54 6.32 -13.09
N THR A 96 -6.31 5.30 -12.77
CA THR A 96 -6.16 4.50 -11.55
C THR A 96 -5.70 3.10 -11.92
N ILE A 97 -4.60 2.64 -11.34
CA ILE A 97 -4.11 1.26 -11.50
C ILE A 97 -4.38 0.54 -10.18
N ALA A 98 -5.33 -0.39 -10.21
CA ALA A 98 -5.79 -1.12 -9.04
C ALA A 98 -5.18 -2.54 -9.00
N GLY A 99 -3.89 -2.65 -8.68
CA GLY A 99 -3.18 -3.93 -8.61
C GLY A 99 -3.77 -4.91 -7.60
N GLN A 100 -4.48 -4.44 -6.57
CA GLN A 100 -5.19 -5.26 -5.58
C GLN A 100 -6.34 -6.09 -6.16
N THR A 101 -6.79 -5.81 -7.40
CA THR A 101 -7.78 -6.64 -8.08
C THR A 101 -7.18 -7.90 -8.70
N ALA A 102 -5.86 -7.95 -8.87
CA ALA A 102 -5.18 -9.11 -9.43
C ALA A 102 -5.33 -10.34 -8.52
N PRO A 103 -5.79 -11.48 -9.07
CA PRO A 103 -6.00 -12.69 -8.27
C PRO A 103 -4.69 -13.34 -7.83
N GLY A 104 -4.76 -14.16 -6.77
CA GLY A 104 -3.61 -14.85 -6.19
C GLY A 104 -2.74 -13.93 -5.33
N GLU A 105 -1.43 -13.90 -5.56
CA GLU A 105 -0.50 -13.01 -4.86
C GLU A 105 -0.37 -11.63 -5.53
N GLY A 106 -1.23 -11.33 -6.50
CA GLY A 106 -1.22 -10.05 -7.19
C GLY A 106 -0.38 -10.05 -8.47
N ILE A 107 0.16 -8.87 -8.82
CA ILE A 107 0.84 -8.64 -10.09
C ILE A 107 2.25 -8.08 -9.87
N ALA A 108 3.23 -8.58 -10.65
CA ALA A 108 4.58 -8.03 -10.71
C ALA A 108 4.96 -7.67 -12.14
N ILE A 109 5.65 -6.56 -12.33
CA ILE A 109 6.14 -6.10 -13.62
C ILE A 109 7.66 -6.13 -13.60
N HIS A 110 8.24 -6.98 -14.43
CA HIS A 110 9.68 -7.21 -14.53
C HIS A 110 10.23 -6.76 -15.88
N GLY A 111 11.52 -6.49 -15.93
CA GLY A 111 12.29 -6.31 -17.18
C GLY A 111 12.35 -4.89 -17.72
N GLY A 112 11.71 -3.92 -17.09
CA GLY A 112 11.75 -2.53 -17.53
C GLY A 112 11.15 -1.55 -16.53
N LYS A 113 11.34 -0.25 -16.78
CA LYS A 113 10.78 0.81 -15.95
C LYS A 113 9.33 1.13 -16.27
N LEU A 114 8.60 1.58 -15.27
CA LEU A 114 7.35 2.29 -15.44
C LEU A 114 7.57 3.80 -15.35
N SER A 115 6.88 4.60 -16.15
CA SER A 115 7.03 6.05 -16.14
C SER A 115 5.68 6.76 -16.24
N THR A 116 5.49 7.74 -15.36
CA THR A 116 4.40 8.73 -15.44
C THR A 116 4.90 10.07 -16.00
N GLY A 117 6.05 10.06 -16.66
CA GLY A 117 6.74 11.26 -17.11
C GLY A 117 5.84 12.23 -17.87
N LYS A 118 5.78 13.50 -17.41
CA LYS A 118 4.96 14.59 -17.93
C LYS A 118 3.44 14.33 -17.87
N GLN A 119 3.01 13.42 -17.00
CA GLN A 119 1.61 13.07 -16.80
C GLN A 119 1.12 13.56 -15.44
N SER A 120 -0.18 13.50 -15.22
CA SER A 120 -0.80 13.99 -13.99
C SER A 120 -2.08 13.24 -13.64
N ASN A 121 -2.51 13.39 -12.38
CA ASN A 121 -3.73 12.80 -11.85
C ASN A 121 -3.73 11.27 -11.96
N ILE A 122 -2.79 10.63 -11.24
CA ILE A 122 -2.52 9.19 -11.34
C ILE A 122 -2.56 8.55 -9.95
N ILE A 123 -3.27 7.44 -9.82
CA ILE A 123 -3.31 6.57 -8.65
C ILE A 123 -2.68 5.24 -9.03
N ILE A 124 -1.64 4.81 -8.29
CA ILE A 124 -0.98 3.51 -8.48
C ILE A 124 -1.02 2.76 -7.16
N ARG A 125 -1.68 1.61 -7.14
CA ARG A 125 -1.82 0.80 -5.93
C ARG A 125 -1.49 -0.67 -6.19
N TYR A 126 -0.81 -1.31 -5.23
CA TYR A 126 -0.55 -2.75 -5.18
C TYR A 126 0.19 -3.33 -6.40
N LEU A 127 1.19 -2.61 -6.92
CA LEU A 127 2.08 -3.12 -7.96
C LEU A 127 3.47 -3.47 -7.42
N ARG A 128 4.02 -4.60 -7.84
CA ARG A 128 5.45 -4.89 -7.74
C ARG A 128 6.13 -4.45 -9.02
N ILE A 129 7.18 -3.62 -8.89
CA ILE A 129 7.91 -3.03 -10.03
C ILE A 129 9.38 -3.39 -9.85
N ARG A 130 9.87 -4.29 -10.71
CA ARG A 130 11.19 -4.92 -10.60
C ARG A 130 11.90 -4.96 -11.95
N PRO A 131 12.56 -3.88 -12.39
CA PRO A 131 13.24 -3.83 -13.71
C PRO A 131 14.30 -4.90 -13.87
N GLY A 132 15.15 -5.14 -12.87
CA GLY A 132 16.28 -6.05 -12.94
C GLY A 132 17.37 -5.60 -13.91
N GLU A 133 18.36 -6.46 -14.17
CA GLU A 133 19.52 -6.16 -15.05
C GLU A 133 19.14 -6.08 -16.53
N LYS A 134 17.91 -6.46 -16.91
CA LYS A 134 17.47 -6.50 -18.31
C LYS A 134 17.08 -5.15 -18.88
N THR A 135 17.25 -4.07 -18.15
CA THR A 135 16.96 -2.73 -18.65
C THR A 135 17.97 -2.34 -19.74
N ALA A 136 17.50 -1.62 -20.74
CA ALA A 136 18.36 -1.15 -21.84
C ALA A 136 19.38 -0.08 -21.40
N SER A 137 19.23 0.50 -20.21
CA SER A 137 20.07 1.55 -19.64
C SER A 137 20.36 1.27 -18.17
N GLU A 138 21.64 1.34 -17.78
CA GLU A 138 22.07 1.22 -16.38
C GLU A 138 21.60 2.37 -15.47
N LYS A 139 20.96 3.38 -16.04
CA LYS A 139 20.40 4.54 -15.34
C LYS A 139 18.86 4.54 -15.31
N ASP A 140 18.22 3.43 -15.63
CA ASP A 140 16.79 3.33 -15.56
C ASP A 140 16.29 3.20 -14.11
N ASP A 141 15.35 4.04 -13.74
CA ASP A 141 14.63 3.95 -12.46
C ASP A 141 13.60 2.82 -12.51
N GLY A 142 13.14 2.35 -11.36
CA GLY A 142 12.05 1.40 -11.28
C GLY A 142 10.71 2.05 -11.63
N LEU A 143 10.29 3.03 -10.82
CA LEU A 143 9.17 3.91 -11.10
C LEU A 143 9.68 5.35 -11.27
N ASN A 144 9.50 5.91 -12.46
CA ASN A 144 9.99 7.25 -12.83
C ASN A 144 8.83 8.25 -12.96
N LEU A 145 8.85 9.29 -12.12
CA LEU A 145 7.86 10.36 -12.06
C LEU A 145 8.40 11.68 -12.63
N TYR A 146 9.24 11.63 -13.66
CA TYR A 146 9.82 12.79 -14.31
C TYR A 146 8.75 13.82 -14.74
N ASP A 147 8.84 15.06 -14.27
CA ASP A 147 7.87 16.14 -14.56
C ASP A 147 6.41 15.78 -14.26
N SER A 148 6.14 14.84 -13.37
CA SER A 148 4.78 14.40 -13.03
C SER A 148 4.14 15.29 -11.98
N LYS A 149 2.79 15.38 -12.02
CA LYS A 149 2.01 16.16 -11.06
C LYS A 149 0.83 15.36 -10.52
N ASN A 150 0.52 15.56 -9.23
CA ASN A 150 -0.65 14.95 -8.60
C ASN A 150 -0.68 13.43 -8.82
N VAL A 151 0.26 12.75 -8.17
CA VAL A 151 0.37 11.28 -8.21
C VAL A 151 0.38 10.74 -6.79
N ILE A 152 -0.38 9.68 -6.56
CA ILE A 152 -0.29 8.91 -5.33
C ILE A 152 0.08 7.45 -5.63
N VAL A 153 1.11 6.96 -4.94
CA VAL A 153 1.58 5.58 -4.98
C VAL A 153 1.36 4.96 -3.60
N ASP A 154 0.64 3.86 -3.55
CA ASP A 154 0.22 3.25 -2.30
C ASP A 154 0.37 1.73 -2.32
N HIS A 155 0.90 1.14 -1.25
CA HIS A 155 1.12 -0.31 -1.11
C HIS A 155 1.84 -0.95 -2.32
N CYS A 156 2.84 -0.27 -2.88
CA CYS A 156 3.67 -0.81 -3.95
C CYS A 156 5.00 -1.37 -3.41
N SER A 157 5.57 -2.35 -4.11
CA SER A 157 6.95 -2.80 -3.90
C SER A 157 7.78 -2.40 -5.12
N VAL A 158 8.72 -1.48 -4.96
CA VAL A 158 9.60 -0.99 -6.04
C VAL A 158 11.03 -1.39 -5.72
N GLU A 159 11.56 -2.32 -6.49
CA GLU A 159 12.77 -3.05 -6.15
C GLU A 159 13.61 -3.38 -7.38
N LEU A 160 14.87 -3.73 -7.14
CA LEU A 160 15.79 -4.28 -8.14
C LEU A 160 15.97 -3.36 -9.36
N ALA A 161 15.88 -2.05 -9.19
CA ALA A 161 16.15 -1.12 -10.26
C ALA A 161 17.67 -0.93 -10.45
N PRO A 162 18.15 -0.78 -11.69
CA PRO A 162 19.60 -0.64 -11.97
C PRO A 162 20.14 0.74 -11.60
N TRP A 163 19.29 1.73 -11.33
CA TRP A 163 19.66 3.07 -10.89
C TRP A 163 18.98 3.44 -9.58
N ASN A 164 17.86 4.19 -9.59
CA ASN A 164 17.04 4.40 -8.41
C ASN A 164 15.81 3.49 -8.46
N ASN A 165 15.33 3.01 -7.34
CA ASN A 165 14.01 2.37 -7.30
C ASN A 165 12.92 3.40 -7.64
N PHE A 166 12.97 4.61 -7.03
CA PHE A 166 12.14 5.75 -7.42
C PHE A 166 12.96 6.88 -8.03
N GLY A 167 12.50 7.42 -9.15
CA GLY A 167 13.00 8.66 -9.74
C GLY A 167 11.88 9.69 -9.85
N GLY A 168 12.14 10.91 -9.40
CA GLY A 168 11.22 12.03 -9.53
C GLY A 168 12.00 13.33 -9.73
N SER A 169 12.40 13.62 -10.96
CA SER A 169 13.19 14.82 -11.26
C SER A 169 12.53 15.71 -12.28
N SER A 170 12.98 16.95 -12.35
CA SER A 170 12.59 17.93 -13.35
C SER A 170 13.81 18.71 -13.80
N ASP A 171 14.21 18.54 -15.06
CA ASP A 171 15.31 19.29 -15.66
C ASP A 171 14.90 20.66 -16.16
N ASN A 172 13.60 20.93 -16.20
CA ASN A 172 13.03 22.18 -16.71
C ASN A 172 12.23 22.88 -15.62
N LYS A 173 12.57 24.14 -15.33
CA LYS A 173 11.85 24.98 -14.38
C LYS A 173 10.36 25.18 -14.72
N ASP A 174 9.96 24.97 -15.98
CA ASP A 174 8.57 25.06 -16.42
C ASP A 174 7.80 23.75 -16.18
N TYR A 175 8.52 22.66 -15.95
CA TYR A 175 7.96 21.36 -15.55
C TYR A 175 8.37 21.09 -14.12
N ARG A 176 7.43 20.68 -13.29
CA ARG A 176 7.67 20.47 -11.86
C ARG A 176 7.09 19.15 -11.43
N VAL A 177 7.90 18.39 -10.75
CA VAL A 177 7.39 17.27 -9.96
C VAL A 177 6.73 17.86 -8.72
N THR A 178 5.42 17.75 -8.61
CA THR A 178 4.70 18.35 -7.48
C THR A 178 3.38 17.63 -7.18
N GLY A 179 2.90 17.73 -5.95
CA GLY A 179 1.66 17.07 -5.54
C GLY A 179 1.80 15.56 -5.44
N ILE A 180 2.98 15.05 -5.06
CA ILE A 180 3.25 13.62 -5.02
C ILE A 180 3.13 13.08 -3.60
N THR A 181 2.55 11.91 -3.46
CA THR A 181 2.63 11.08 -2.25
C THR A 181 3.04 9.66 -2.59
N VAL A 182 3.99 9.13 -1.82
CA VAL A 182 4.29 7.70 -1.77
C VAL A 182 4.03 7.23 -0.35
N GLN A 183 3.14 6.27 -0.18
CA GLN A 183 2.77 5.77 1.14
C GLN A 183 2.72 4.24 1.19
N ASN A 184 2.90 3.66 2.39
CA ASN A 184 2.78 2.23 2.65
C ASN A 184 3.55 1.34 1.65
N SER A 185 4.66 1.80 1.12
CA SER A 185 5.38 1.12 0.05
C SER A 185 6.73 0.57 0.49
N LEU A 186 7.17 -0.50 -0.15
CA LEU A 186 8.49 -1.10 0.02
C LEU A 186 9.41 -0.61 -1.09
N ILE A 187 10.55 -0.03 -0.73
CA ILE A 187 11.58 0.48 -1.62
C ILE A 187 12.87 -0.25 -1.27
N ALA A 188 13.19 -1.34 -1.99
CA ALA A 188 14.21 -2.26 -1.52
C ALA A 188 15.16 -2.76 -2.61
N ASN A 189 16.33 -3.21 -2.17
CA ASN A 189 17.29 -3.95 -2.99
C ASN A 189 17.59 -3.31 -4.35
N PRO A 190 17.83 -2.00 -4.48
CA PRO A 190 18.29 -1.46 -5.76
C PRO A 190 19.59 -2.12 -6.16
N ILE A 191 19.74 -2.46 -7.44
CA ILE A 191 20.95 -3.07 -8.02
C ILE A 191 21.80 -2.00 -8.72
N GLY A 192 22.87 -2.37 -9.38
CA GLY A 192 23.75 -1.42 -10.07
C GLY A 192 24.37 -0.39 -9.13
N GLN A 193 23.89 0.84 -9.12
CA GLN A 193 24.36 1.89 -8.20
C GLN A 193 23.77 1.77 -6.79
N GLN A 194 22.79 0.94 -6.60
CA GLN A 194 22.17 0.63 -5.32
C GLN A 194 21.50 1.85 -4.64
N PHE A 195 20.82 2.69 -5.43
CA PHE A 195 20.15 3.90 -4.95
C PHE A 195 18.65 3.65 -4.66
N GLY A 196 18.16 4.14 -3.50
CA GLY A 196 16.75 4.04 -3.14
C GLY A 196 15.85 4.97 -3.96
N ALA A 197 15.86 6.29 -3.68
CA ALA A 197 15.03 7.26 -4.39
C ALA A 197 15.79 8.57 -4.64
N HIS A 198 15.61 9.18 -5.82
CA HIS A 198 16.12 10.51 -6.16
C HIS A 198 15.00 11.42 -6.63
N ILE A 199 14.72 12.44 -5.83
CA ILE A 199 13.67 13.42 -6.08
C ILE A 199 14.32 14.80 -6.19
N GLU A 200 14.06 15.51 -7.30
CA GLU A 200 14.62 16.84 -7.54
C GLU A 200 13.65 17.72 -8.32
N SER A 201 13.15 18.79 -7.72
CA SER A 201 12.27 19.75 -8.39
C SER A 201 12.21 21.06 -7.63
N VAL A 202 12.56 22.16 -8.29
CA VAL A 202 12.41 23.51 -7.75
C VAL A 202 10.91 23.81 -7.59
N ASP A 203 10.51 24.33 -6.44
CA ASP A 203 9.11 24.63 -6.06
C ASP A 203 8.14 23.42 -6.13
N GLY A 204 8.66 22.19 -6.11
CA GLY A 204 7.86 20.99 -6.03
C GLY A 204 7.50 20.60 -4.60
N THR A 205 6.59 19.62 -4.48
CA THR A 205 6.17 19.05 -3.19
C THR A 205 6.08 17.54 -3.27
N TRP A 206 6.61 16.87 -2.24
CA TRP A 206 6.62 15.41 -2.13
C TRP A 206 6.36 14.96 -0.69
N ALA A 207 5.61 13.89 -0.53
CA ALA A 207 5.37 13.30 0.78
C ALA A 207 5.66 11.80 0.79
N TRP A 208 6.31 11.35 1.86
CA TRP A 208 6.63 9.97 2.16
C TRP A 208 5.99 9.58 3.49
N TYR A 209 5.04 8.62 3.49
CA TYR A 209 4.40 8.14 4.71
C TYR A 209 4.46 6.62 4.81
N TYR A 210 4.93 6.09 5.95
CA TYR A 210 4.88 4.66 6.25
C TYR A 210 5.60 3.76 5.25
N ASN A 211 6.63 4.25 4.57
CA ASN A 211 7.41 3.45 3.64
C ASN A 211 8.57 2.74 4.34
N ALA A 212 9.06 1.67 3.73
CA ALA A 212 10.30 1.01 4.10
C ALA A 212 11.36 1.20 3.02
N PHE A 213 12.52 1.76 3.37
CA PHE A 213 13.73 1.81 2.54
C PHE A 213 14.69 0.74 3.01
N VAL A 214 15.02 -0.25 2.18
CA VAL A 214 15.73 -1.45 2.61
C VAL A 214 16.89 -1.80 1.68
N ASN A 215 18.06 -2.12 2.27
CA ASN A 215 19.23 -2.63 1.56
C ASN A 215 19.74 -1.70 0.45
N SER A 216 19.89 -0.42 0.71
CA SER A 216 20.36 0.56 -0.25
C SER A 216 21.72 1.14 0.14
N HIS A 217 22.59 1.39 -0.87
CA HIS A 217 23.85 2.10 -0.64
C HIS A 217 23.59 3.56 -0.22
N ASN A 218 22.70 4.26 -0.94
CA ASN A 218 22.48 5.70 -0.74
C ASN A 218 21.06 6.09 -1.22
N ARG A 219 20.68 7.36 -0.96
CA ARG A 219 19.41 7.94 -1.41
C ARG A 219 18.18 7.26 -0.77
N ASN A 220 18.06 7.42 0.55
CA ASN A 220 16.97 6.82 1.31
C ASN A 220 16.10 7.87 2.05
N PRO A 221 15.49 8.80 1.36
CA PRO A 221 15.68 9.25 -0.02
C PRO A 221 16.85 10.24 -0.20
N LEU A 222 17.17 10.65 -1.43
CA LEU A 222 17.84 11.90 -1.77
C LEU A 222 16.75 12.88 -2.21
N ASP A 223 16.36 13.79 -1.32
CA ASP A 223 15.30 14.75 -1.57
C ASP A 223 15.89 16.16 -1.77
N LYS A 224 15.72 16.68 -2.98
CA LYS A 224 16.01 18.04 -3.42
C LYS A 224 14.71 18.72 -3.84
N ILE A 225 13.79 18.78 -2.89
CA ILE A 225 12.40 19.23 -3.05
C ILE A 225 11.86 19.63 -1.68
N ASN A 226 10.75 20.40 -1.62
CA ASN A 226 10.04 20.56 -0.35
C ASN A 226 9.31 19.26 -0.02
N ASP A 227 9.65 18.64 1.11
CA ASP A 227 9.12 17.33 1.45
C ASP A 227 8.54 17.19 2.86
N VAL A 228 7.77 16.14 3.02
CA VAL A 228 7.24 15.63 4.28
C VAL A 228 7.63 14.15 4.38
N PHE A 229 8.50 13.80 5.31
CA PHE A 229 9.04 12.46 5.53
C PHE A 229 8.64 11.95 6.92
N VAL A 230 7.51 11.23 7.01
CA VAL A 230 6.87 10.89 8.28
C VAL A 230 6.63 9.39 8.42
N ASN A 231 6.99 8.83 9.58
CA ASN A 231 6.75 7.45 9.97
C ASN A 231 7.32 6.40 8.99
N ASN A 232 8.40 6.73 8.27
CA ASN A 232 9.10 5.77 7.43
C ASN A 232 10.11 4.97 8.25
N ILE A 233 10.48 3.80 7.74
CA ILE A 233 11.56 2.99 8.32
C ILE A 233 12.70 2.83 7.30
N LEU A 234 13.93 2.85 7.81
CA LEU A 234 15.11 2.62 7.00
C LEU A 234 15.90 1.46 7.60
N TYR A 235 16.22 0.47 6.78
CA TYR A 235 16.93 -0.71 7.23
C TYR A 235 18.12 -1.04 6.33
N ASN A 236 19.29 -1.29 6.92
CA ASN A 236 20.50 -1.77 6.24
C ASN A 236 20.94 -0.87 5.08
N PHE A 237 21.25 0.38 5.37
CA PHE A 237 21.68 1.41 4.43
C PHE A 237 23.10 1.90 4.75
N GLU A 238 23.90 2.27 3.74
CA GLU A 238 25.17 2.95 3.99
C GLU A 238 25.00 4.45 4.19
N ALA A 239 24.05 5.07 3.48
CA ALA A 239 23.66 6.46 3.66
C ALA A 239 22.11 6.54 3.71
N GLY A 240 21.58 7.09 4.78
CA GLY A 240 20.15 7.27 5.01
C GLY A 240 19.59 8.48 4.27
N TYR A 241 18.90 9.36 5.01
CA TYR A 241 18.29 10.56 4.45
C TYR A 241 19.38 11.55 3.96
N THR A 242 19.15 12.16 2.80
CA THR A 242 20.14 12.98 2.08
C THR A 242 19.46 14.17 1.39
N THR A 243 20.11 15.35 1.37
CA THR A 243 19.60 16.53 0.62
C THR A 243 20.55 17.04 -0.47
N HIS A 244 21.82 16.84 -0.38
CA HIS A 244 22.91 17.15 -1.33
C HIS A 244 22.57 18.10 -2.51
N THR A 245 22.30 19.36 -2.20
CA THR A 245 21.97 20.41 -3.18
C THR A 245 22.29 21.81 -2.66
N SER A 246 22.63 22.74 -3.55
CA SER A 246 22.78 24.16 -3.22
C SER A 246 21.46 24.94 -3.25
N THR A 247 20.39 24.35 -3.75
CA THR A 247 19.05 24.95 -3.75
C THR A 247 18.41 24.81 -2.37
N HIS A 248 17.73 25.85 -1.90
CA HIS A 248 17.01 25.83 -0.62
C HIS A 248 15.69 25.06 -0.75
N PHE A 249 15.43 24.17 0.22
CA PHE A 249 14.16 23.46 0.39
C PHE A 249 13.79 23.38 1.86
N ASN A 250 12.52 23.08 2.13
CA ASN A 250 11.97 22.82 3.45
C ASN A 250 11.71 21.32 3.62
N HIS A 251 12.09 20.77 4.76
CA HIS A 251 11.98 19.36 5.07
C HIS A 251 11.32 19.14 6.44
N ASP A 252 10.25 18.35 6.49
CA ASP A 252 9.66 17.85 7.74
C ASP A 252 10.01 16.37 7.90
N ILE A 253 10.85 16.03 8.87
CA ILE A 253 11.38 14.68 9.09
C ILE A 253 10.95 14.19 10.46
N VAL A 254 9.86 13.42 10.54
CA VAL A 254 9.18 13.17 11.82
C VAL A 254 8.90 11.70 12.08
N ASN A 255 9.25 11.24 13.29
CA ASN A 255 8.95 9.90 13.79
C ASN A 255 9.40 8.75 12.87
N ASN A 256 10.54 8.89 12.20
CA ASN A 256 11.13 7.84 11.39
C ASN A 256 12.04 6.94 12.22
N TYR A 257 12.21 5.69 11.83
CA TYR A 257 13.09 4.75 12.52
C TYR A 257 14.19 4.24 11.58
N PHE A 258 15.43 4.50 11.95
CA PHE A 258 16.61 4.02 11.24
C PHE A 258 17.17 2.81 12.00
N VAL A 259 17.44 1.70 11.30
CA VAL A 259 18.04 0.50 11.89
C VAL A 259 19.23 0.04 11.04
N TYR A 260 20.39 -0.03 11.66
CA TYR A 260 21.58 -0.54 11.02
C TYR A 260 21.50 -2.05 10.83
N GLY A 261 21.47 -2.49 9.56
CA GLY A 261 21.79 -3.85 9.17
C GLY A 261 23.29 -4.05 9.00
N PRO A 262 23.74 -5.15 8.39
CA PRO A 262 25.17 -5.42 8.18
C PRO A 262 25.93 -4.31 7.46
N ALA A 263 25.29 -3.59 6.53
CA ALA A 263 25.87 -2.46 5.80
C ALA A 263 25.61 -1.09 6.44
N GLY A 264 24.87 -1.00 7.53
CA GLY A 264 24.45 0.27 8.16
C GLY A 264 25.63 1.16 8.57
N LYS A 265 25.60 2.44 8.15
CA LYS A 265 26.67 3.41 8.44
C LYS A 265 26.19 4.77 8.90
N ASN A 266 25.42 5.51 8.09
CA ASN A 266 25.08 6.91 8.35
C ASN A 266 23.58 7.13 8.17
N GLU A 267 22.86 7.48 9.25
CA GLU A 267 21.43 7.80 9.21
C GLU A 267 21.14 9.10 8.46
N TRP A 268 22.03 10.10 8.61
CA TRP A 268 22.02 11.38 7.91
C TRP A 268 23.26 11.48 7.05
N PHE A 269 23.14 11.88 5.79
CA PHE A 269 24.26 11.92 4.87
C PHE A 269 24.16 13.07 3.88
N GLN A 270 25.26 13.83 3.69
CA GLN A 270 25.32 14.96 2.76
C GLN A 270 24.16 15.95 2.93
N MET A 271 23.90 16.36 4.17
CA MET A 271 22.93 17.40 4.48
C MET A 271 23.55 18.76 4.23
N ASP A 272 22.92 19.59 3.41
CA ASP A 272 23.44 20.91 3.06
C ASP A 272 23.00 22.02 4.00
N LYS A 273 23.87 23.03 4.16
CA LYS A 273 23.69 24.12 5.14
C LYS A 273 22.53 25.08 4.84
N ASN A 274 22.02 25.06 3.65
CA ASN A 274 20.96 25.97 3.22
C ASN A 274 19.55 25.35 3.26
N GLN A 275 19.40 24.18 3.88
CA GLN A 275 18.10 23.55 4.04
C GLN A 275 17.43 24.03 5.32
N SER A 276 16.10 24.24 5.29
CA SER A 276 15.29 24.50 6.47
C SER A 276 14.61 23.19 6.90
N ILE A 277 14.88 22.75 8.14
CA ILE A 277 14.49 21.40 8.58
C ILE A 277 13.74 21.46 9.90
N TYR A 278 12.55 20.85 9.93
CA TYR A 278 11.87 20.43 11.15
C TYR A 278 12.08 18.94 11.36
N ALA A 279 12.73 18.55 12.44
CA ALA A 279 12.94 17.15 12.76
C ALA A 279 12.52 16.83 14.19
N SER A 280 11.70 15.80 14.37
CA SER A 280 11.18 15.41 15.68
C SER A 280 10.91 13.91 15.77
N GLY A 281 11.19 13.30 16.92
CA GLY A 281 10.82 11.93 17.25
C GLY A 281 11.52 10.83 16.44
N ASN A 282 12.57 11.15 15.67
CA ASN A 282 13.33 10.18 14.90
C ASN A 282 14.19 9.31 15.82
N MET A 283 14.29 8.01 15.50
CA MET A 283 15.04 7.02 16.28
C MET A 283 16.10 6.32 15.42
N ILE A 284 17.20 5.92 16.08
CA ILE A 284 18.27 5.14 15.44
C ILE A 284 18.66 3.94 16.29
N ASP A 285 18.77 2.77 15.68
CA ASP A 285 19.29 1.55 16.29
C ASP A 285 20.54 1.08 15.55
N LYS A 286 21.69 1.16 16.22
CA LYS A 286 23.02 0.87 15.65
C LYS A 286 23.61 -0.45 16.13
N ASN A 287 23.01 -1.07 17.15
CA ASN A 287 23.66 -2.14 17.90
C ASN A 287 23.56 -3.54 17.29
N ARG A 288 22.65 -3.75 16.33
CA ARG A 288 22.46 -5.03 15.59
C ARG A 288 22.19 -6.23 16.52
N ASP A 289 21.58 -6.02 17.67
CA ASP A 289 21.38 -7.08 18.68
C ASP A 289 20.12 -7.95 18.43
N GLY A 290 19.30 -7.57 17.48
CA GLY A 290 18.05 -8.25 17.14
C GLY A 290 16.85 -7.75 17.95
N LYS A 291 16.95 -6.57 18.55
CA LYS A 291 15.87 -5.89 19.28
C LYS A 291 15.67 -4.50 18.72
N LEU A 292 14.47 -3.98 18.79
CA LEU A 292 14.15 -2.60 18.45
C LEU A 292 14.30 -1.76 19.74
N ASN A 293 15.52 -1.32 20.05
CA ASN A 293 15.87 -0.65 21.30
C ASN A 293 16.79 0.56 21.07
N GLY A 294 16.63 1.22 19.92
CA GLY A 294 17.41 2.38 19.53
C GLY A 294 17.20 3.61 20.42
N GLU A 295 17.99 4.63 20.15
CA GLU A 295 18.00 5.91 20.81
C GLU A 295 17.46 7.03 19.91
N SER A 296 17.21 8.22 20.48
CA SER A 296 16.81 9.39 19.70
C SER A 296 17.89 9.76 18.69
N SER A 297 17.50 9.97 17.44
CA SER A 297 18.38 10.46 16.38
C SER A 297 18.08 11.91 16.06
N SER A 298 19.08 12.79 16.20
CA SER A 298 18.96 14.20 15.89
C SER A 298 19.79 14.57 14.68
N ILE A 299 19.13 15.08 13.65
CA ILE A 299 19.77 15.62 12.45
C ILE A 299 20.64 16.85 12.76
N TYR A 300 20.35 17.56 13.85
CA TYR A 300 21.06 18.79 14.22
C TYR A 300 22.48 18.54 14.72
N TYR A 301 22.85 17.30 15.04
CA TYR A 301 24.23 16.93 15.31
C TYR A 301 25.05 16.72 14.04
N TYR A 302 24.40 16.65 12.88
CA TYR A 302 25.10 16.53 11.62
C TYR A 302 25.65 17.90 11.18
N GLN A 303 26.96 17.96 10.89
CA GLN A 303 27.58 19.20 10.41
C GLN A 303 27.04 19.54 9.03
N GLY A 304 26.39 20.70 8.91
CA GLY A 304 25.89 21.17 7.63
C GLY A 304 24.38 21.39 7.55
N VAL A 305 23.63 21.08 8.60
CA VAL A 305 22.21 21.49 8.67
C VAL A 305 22.12 23.02 8.70
N GLY A 306 21.21 23.56 7.89
CA GLY A 306 20.99 25.00 7.78
C GLY A 306 20.13 25.54 8.91
N GLU A 307 18.89 25.83 8.64
CA GLU A 307 17.93 26.39 9.59
C GLU A 307 17.14 25.29 10.29
N GLU A 308 17.13 25.32 11.62
CA GLU A 308 16.22 24.50 12.45
C GLU A 308 14.88 25.20 12.58
N LEU A 309 13.83 24.57 12.04
CA LEU A 309 12.46 25.07 12.17
C LEU A 309 11.86 24.66 13.52
N SER A 310 11.21 25.62 14.21
CA SER A 310 10.53 25.37 15.48
C SER A 310 9.17 24.65 15.35
N LYS A 311 8.64 24.55 14.14
CA LYS A 311 7.39 23.87 13.80
C LYS A 311 7.47 23.35 12.36
N PRO A 312 6.64 22.36 11.98
CA PRO A 312 6.54 21.90 10.61
C PRO A 312 6.34 23.05 9.62
N TRP A 313 7.00 22.96 8.46
CA TRP A 313 6.78 23.90 7.36
C TRP A 313 5.43 23.67 6.69
N ASN A 314 4.88 22.45 6.80
CA ASN A 314 3.61 22.07 6.18
C ASN A 314 2.66 21.40 7.19
N GLU A 315 1.39 21.78 7.15
CA GLU A 315 0.36 21.23 8.03
C GLU A 315 0.11 19.72 7.80
N LEU A 316 0.36 19.21 6.57
CA LEU A 316 0.21 17.78 6.25
C LEU A 316 1.08 16.88 7.11
N THR A 317 2.17 17.39 7.68
CA THR A 317 3.03 16.67 8.62
C THR A 317 2.27 16.16 9.85
N THR A 318 1.22 16.86 10.25
CA THR A 318 0.43 16.54 11.45
C THR A 318 -1.00 16.10 11.16
N THR A 319 -1.42 15.99 9.90
CA THR A 319 -2.81 15.66 9.53
C THR A 319 -3.12 14.17 9.49
N GLY A 320 -2.10 13.30 9.37
CA GLY A 320 -2.25 11.85 9.39
C GLY A 320 -2.23 11.26 10.81
N PRO A 321 -2.49 9.97 10.97
CA PRO A 321 -2.27 9.27 12.23
C PRO A 321 -0.77 9.28 12.55
N MET A 322 -0.38 10.12 13.51
CA MET A 322 1.01 10.26 13.95
C MET A 322 1.38 9.13 14.91
N LEU A 323 2.11 8.13 14.42
CA LEU A 323 2.65 7.05 15.25
C LEU A 323 3.99 7.49 15.85
N SER A 324 4.34 6.99 17.03
CA SER A 324 5.74 7.04 17.48
C SER A 324 6.62 6.27 16.49
N ALA A 325 7.90 6.60 16.36
CA ALA A 325 8.82 5.89 15.46
C ALA A 325 8.81 4.37 15.66
N ALA A 326 8.76 3.91 16.92
CA ALA A 326 8.67 2.48 17.23
C ALA A 326 7.33 1.85 16.80
N SER A 327 6.21 2.56 17.02
CA SER A 327 4.90 2.09 16.52
C SER A 327 4.85 2.09 14.99
N ALA A 328 5.48 3.08 14.33
CA ALA A 328 5.61 3.13 12.88
C ALA A 328 6.40 1.94 12.34
N TRP A 329 7.51 1.56 13.00
CA TRP A 329 8.24 0.33 12.65
C TRP A 329 7.33 -0.90 12.66
N ARG A 330 6.53 -1.07 13.73
CA ARG A 330 5.60 -2.20 13.87
C ARG A 330 4.50 -2.19 12.80
N TYR A 331 3.95 -1.02 12.52
CA TYR A 331 2.95 -0.84 11.48
C TYR A 331 3.51 -1.14 10.08
N VAL A 332 4.62 -0.49 9.70
CA VAL A 332 5.23 -0.63 8.38
C VAL A 332 5.63 -2.08 8.10
N THR A 333 6.23 -2.77 9.07
CA THR A 333 6.58 -4.20 8.94
C THR A 333 5.36 -5.13 8.93
N SER A 334 4.16 -4.62 9.21
CA SER A 334 2.90 -5.38 9.12
C SER A 334 2.17 -5.17 7.81
N GLN A 335 2.19 -3.93 7.26
CA GLN A 335 1.22 -3.49 6.27
C GLN A 335 1.85 -2.97 4.96
N SER A 336 3.12 -2.52 4.95
CA SER A 336 3.68 -1.85 3.79
C SER A 336 4.18 -2.83 2.72
N GLY A 337 4.22 -2.37 1.46
CA GLY A 337 4.45 -3.19 0.27
C GLY A 337 3.18 -3.85 -0.24
N VAL A 338 3.31 -4.69 -1.25
CA VAL A 338 2.18 -5.42 -1.83
C VAL A 338 1.84 -6.63 -0.97
N LEU A 339 0.61 -6.70 -0.51
CA LEU A 339 0.08 -7.85 0.23
C LEU A 339 -0.86 -8.68 -0.67
N PRO A 340 -0.78 -10.04 -0.55
CA PRO A 340 0.16 -10.85 0.24
C PRO A 340 1.58 -10.77 -0.29
N TYR A 341 2.58 -10.98 0.57
CA TYR A 341 3.98 -10.93 0.16
C TYR A 341 4.34 -12.14 -0.71
N ASP A 342 5.01 -11.90 -1.84
CA ASP A 342 5.64 -12.93 -2.66
C ASP A 342 7.02 -13.34 -2.09
N ASP A 343 7.76 -14.18 -2.81
CA ASP A 343 9.06 -14.69 -2.35
C ASP A 343 10.09 -13.57 -2.09
N ILE A 344 10.14 -12.54 -2.94
CA ILE A 344 11.09 -11.42 -2.79
C ILE A 344 10.68 -10.53 -1.62
N ASP A 345 9.43 -10.07 -1.58
CA ASP A 345 8.92 -9.27 -0.46
C ASP A 345 9.12 -10.02 0.88
N SER A 346 8.82 -11.33 0.91
CA SER A 346 8.99 -12.17 2.10
C SER A 346 10.44 -12.24 2.57
N LEU A 347 11.40 -12.35 1.65
CA LEU A 347 12.83 -12.34 1.97
C LEU A 347 13.25 -10.98 2.55
N VAL A 348 12.80 -9.88 1.96
CA VAL A 348 13.11 -8.53 2.45
C VAL A 348 12.56 -8.34 3.87
N TRP A 349 11.30 -8.67 4.10
CA TRP A 349 10.69 -8.54 5.43
C TRP A 349 11.30 -9.49 6.46
N TYR A 350 11.74 -10.68 6.05
CA TYR A 350 12.55 -11.53 6.92
C TYR A 350 13.82 -10.81 7.37
N GLN A 351 14.59 -10.21 6.45
CA GLN A 351 15.81 -9.47 6.75
C GLN A 351 15.55 -8.30 7.71
N VAL A 352 14.55 -7.47 7.42
CA VAL A 352 14.14 -6.34 8.27
C VAL A 352 13.81 -6.81 9.70
N ASN A 353 13.06 -7.90 9.84
CA ASN A 353 12.65 -8.44 11.13
C ASN A 353 13.78 -9.08 11.92
N THR A 354 14.97 -9.28 11.36
CA THR A 354 16.16 -9.69 12.10
C THR A 354 16.78 -8.58 12.94
N LEU A 355 16.34 -7.31 12.74
CA LEU A 355 16.79 -6.15 13.48
C LEU A 355 18.32 -6.06 13.57
N GLY A 356 18.94 -5.96 12.40
CA GLY A 356 20.38 -5.74 12.24
C GLY A 356 21.23 -6.96 11.89
N LYS A 357 20.68 -8.18 11.97
CA LYS A 357 21.49 -9.42 11.79
C LYS A 357 21.59 -9.91 10.36
N ALA A 358 20.62 -9.63 9.51
CA ALA A 358 20.61 -10.05 8.11
C ALA A 358 20.37 -8.85 7.18
N GLY A 359 20.61 -9.05 5.88
CA GLY A 359 20.50 -8.05 4.82
C GLY A 359 21.81 -7.92 4.05
N ALA A 360 21.70 -7.58 2.78
CA ALA A 360 22.86 -7.36 1.91
C ALA A 360 22.54 -6.29 0.87
N LEU A 361 23.54 -5.53 0.46
CA LEU A 361 23.46 -4.69 -0.72
C LEU A 361 23.71 -5.58 -1.94
N VAL A 362 22.68 -5.75 -2.75
CA VAL A 362 22.72 -6.63 -3.94
C VAL A 362 23.10 -5.87 -5.19
N LYS A 363 23.75 -6.54 -6.14
CA LYS A 363 24.15 -5.96 -7.43
C LYS A 363 23.45 -6.62 -8.61
N SER A 364 22.77 -7.72 -8.36
CA SER A 364 22.05 -8.50 -9.35
C SER A 364 20.84 -9.19 -8.71
N VAL A 365 19.90 -9.62 -9.53
CA VAL A 365 18.77 -10.45 -9.05
C VAL A 365 19.26 -11.76 -8.44
N ALA A 366 20.35 -12.34 -8.98
CA ALA A 366 20.93 -13.57 -8.47
C ALA A 366 21.46 -13.44 -7.02
N ASP A 367 21.92 -12.23 -6.64
CA ASP A 367 22.42 -11.95 -5.28
C ASP A 367 21.33 -12.01 -4.21
N MET A 368 20.04 -11.97 -4.60
CA MET A 368 18.92 -12.22 -3.70
C MET A 368 18.96 -13.64 -3.11
N GLY A 369 19.65 -14.57 -3.79
CA GLY A 369 19.84 -15.93 -3.31
C GLY A 369 18.62 -16.84 -3.43
N LEU A 370 17.50 -16.37 -4.00
CA LEU A 370 16.34 -17.20 -4.27
C LEU A 370 16.67 -18.26 -5.34
N LYS A 371 16.16 -19.47 -5.16
CA LYS A 371 16.45 -20.60 -6.04
C LYS A 371 15.40 -20.82 -7.14
N THR A 372 14.28 -20.14 -7.05
CA THR A 372 13.16 -20.22 -7.99
C THR A 372 13.25 -19.13 -9.05
N ASN A 373 12.81 -19.43 -10.27
CA ASN A 373 12.69 -18.48 -11.38
C ASN A 373 13.96 -17.60 -11.59
N ASN A 374 15.15 -18.23 -11.58
CA ASN A 374 16.44 -17.55 -11.76
C ASN A 374 16.70 -16.38 -10.78
N GLY A 375 16.25 -16.51 -9.54
CA GLY A 375 16.40 -15.48 -8.49
C GLY A 375 15.20 -14.56 -8.33
N TRP A 376 14.24 -14.60 -9.24
CA TRP A 376 13.05 -13.75 -9.20
C TRP A 376 11.96 -14.22 -8.23
N GLY A 377 12.07 -15.46 -7.70
CA GLY A 377 10.99 -16.02 -6.90
C GLY A 377 9.72 -16.30 -7.72
N VAL A 378 8.64 -16.50 -7.03
CA VAL A 378 7.32 -16.82 -7.61
C VAL A 378 6.30 -15.78 -7.14
N VAL A 379 5.43 -15.37 -8.03
CA VAL A 379 4.17 -14.68 -7.75
C VAL A 379 3.06 -15.66 -8.14
N LEU A 380 2.35 -16.20 -7.16
CA LEU A 380 1.32 -17.22 -7.42
C LEU A 380 0.11 -16.57 -8.07
N ALA A 381 -0.26 -17.09 -9.26
CA ALA A 381 -1.48 -16.71 -9.93
C ALA A 381 -2.71 -17.29 -9.21
N GLY A 382 -3.84 -16.62 -9.32
CA GLY A 382 -5.15 -17.09 -8.90
C GLY A 382 -6.13 -17.08 -10.09
N GLU A 383 -7.35 -17.56 -9.84
CA GLU A 383 -8.44 -17.42 -10.80
C GLU A 383 -9.22 -16.15 -10.54
N ALA A 384 -9.59 -15.41 -11.58
CA ALA A 384 -10.45 -14.25 -11.47
C ALA A 384 -11.83 -14.66 -10.93
N ALA A 385 -12.38 -13.83 -10.06
CA ALA A 385 -13.76 -14.01 -9.64
C ALA A 385 -14.71 -13.78 -10.83
N LYS A 386 -15.87 -14.42 -10.78
CA LYS A 386 -16.89 -14.25 -11.81
C LYS A 386 -17.39 -12.80 -11.80
N ASP A 387 -17.33 -12.17 -12.97
CA ASP A 387 -17.86 -10.84 -13.28
C ASP A 387 -18.72 -11.01 -14.55
N SER A 388 -20.03 -10.92 -14.38
CA SER A 388 -20.97 -11.34 -15.44
C SER A 388 -21.15 -10.28 -16.53
N ASP A 389 -21.09 -9.03 -16.20
CA ASP A 389 -21.27 -7.88 -17.11
C ASP A 389 -19.95 -7.19 -17.49
N LYS A 390 -18.83 -7.62 -16.86
CA LYS A 390 -17.47 -7.17 -17.11
C LYS A 390 -17.26 -5.68 -16.81
N ASP A 391 -17.83 -5.21 -15.73
CA ASP A 391 -17.68 -3.84 -15.28
C ASP A 391 -16.52 -3.67 -14.26
N GLY A 392 -15.85 -4.78 -13.89
CA GLY A 392 -14.71 -4.83 -12.98
C GLY A 392 -15.08 -5.08 -11.53
N MET A 393 -16.36 -5.23 -11.22
CA MET A 393 -16.85 -5.67 -9.92
C MET A 393 -17.31 -7.12 -10.01
N PRO A 394 -16.82 -8.05 -9.16
CA PRO A 394 -17.28 -9.43 -9.20
C PRO A 394 -18.74 -9.58 -8.73
N ASP A 395 -19.46 -10.55 -9.31
CA ASP A 395 -20.85 -10.88 -8.95
C ASP A 395 -21.09 -10.95 -7.43
N TYR A 396 -20.13 -11.51 -6.66
CA TYR A 396 -20.28 -11.63 -5.22
C TYR A 396 -20.32 -10.27 -4.50
N PHE A 397 -19.48 -9.31 -4.96
CA PHE A 397 -19.45 -7.97 -4.39
C PHE A 397 -20.73 -7.21 -4.74
N GLU A 398 -21.15 -7.26 -6.00
CA GLU A 398 -22.37 -6.62 -6.45
C GLU A 398 -23.61 -7.19 -5.73
N ASN A 399 -23.70 -8.52 -5.62
CA ASN A 399 -24.75 -9.19 -4.85
C ASN A 399 -24.77 -8.73 -3.38
N ALA A 400 -23.60 -8.60 -2.75
CA ALA A 400 -23.49 -8.09 -1.39
C ALA A 400 -23.95 -6.63 -1.29
N MET A 401 -23.60 -5.79 -2.26
CA MET A 401 -23.97 -4.38 -2.29
C MET A 401 -25.39 -4.10 -2.80
N GLY A 402 -26.06 -5.10 -3.38
CA GLY A 402 -27.39 -4.96 -3.98
C GLY A 402 -27.35 -4.26 -5.34
N TYR A 403 -26.23 -4.37 -6.04
CA TYR A 403 -26.08 -3.94 -7.44
C TYR A 403 -26.61 -5.00 -8.40
N ASP A 404 -26.80 -4.65 -9.66
CA ASP A 404 -27.31 -5.55 -10.71
C ASP A 404 -26.15 -6.20 -11.45
N VAL A 405 -25.88 -7.47 -11.17
CA VAL A 405 -24.78 -8.27 -11.76
C VAL A 405 -24.84 -8.43 -13.30
N GLY A 406 -25.85 -7.92 -13.95
CA GLY A 406 -26.00 -7.96 -15.41
C GLY A 406 -25.94 -6.59 -16.07
N LYS A 407 -25.55 -5.56 -15.33
CA LYS A 407 -25.56 -4.19 -15.80
C LYS A 407 -24.24 -3.48 -15.48
N ASP A 408 -23.45 -3.18 -16.50
CA ASP A 408 -22.28 -2.30 -16.33
C ASP A 408 -22.69 -0.97 -15.69
N ASP A 409 -22.42 -0.86 -14.40
CA ASP A 409 -22.72 0.35 -13.61
C ASP A 409 -21.59 0.75 -12.65
N ALA A 410 -20.40 0.22 -12.86
CA ALA A 410 -19.18 0.49 -12.09
C ALA A 410 -18.89 1.98 -11.89
N MET A 411 -19.17 2.81 -12.90
CA MET A 411 -18.94 4.25 -12.86
C MET A 411 -20.12 5.06 -12.30
N THR A 412 -21.13 4.40 -11.74
CA THR A 412 -22.22 5.10 -11.05
C THR A 412 -21.70 5.78 -9.78
N LYS A 413 -21.84 7.12 -9.72
CA LYS A 413 -21.41 7.91 -8.57
C LYS A 413 -22.36 7.72 -7.40
N GLU A 414 -21.81 7.40 -6.25
CA GLU A 414 -22.52 7.24 -4.98
C GLU A 414 -22.61 8.57 -4.22
N SER A 415 -23.50 8.65 -3.23
CA SER A 415 -23.79 9.87 -2.49
C SER A 415 -22.60 10.51 -1.77
N TYR A 416 -21.58 9.71 -1.43
CA TYR A 416 -20.33 10.15 -0.79
C TYR A 416 -19.21 10.47 -1.79
N GLY A 417 -19.49 10.44 -3.12
CA GLY A 417 -18.63 10.94 -4.19
C GLY A 417 -17.77 9.90 -4.90
N TYR A 418 -17.50 8.74 -4.33
CA TYR A 418 -16.85 7.63 -5.03
C TYR A 418 -17.79 7.00 -6.06
N VAL A 419 -17.23 6.38 -7.10
CA VAL A 419 -17.98 5.49 -7.99
C VAL A 419 -18.01 4.07 -7.42
N ARG A 420 -18.94 3.23 -7.89
CA ARG A 420 -19.17 1.89 -7.33
C ARG A 420 -17.95 1.00 -7.33
N ILE A 421 -17.21 0.97 -8.44
CA ILE A 421 -15.97 0.18 -8.51
C ILE A 421 -14.91 0.66 -7.52
N GLU A 422 -14.86 1.96 -7.17
CA GLU A 422 -13.93 2.44 -6.16
C GLU A 422 -14.24 1.88 -4.76
N LYS A 423 -15.51 1.58 -4.46
CA LYS A 423 -15.85 0.86 -3.22
C LYS A 423 -15.24 -0.53 -3.19
N TYR A 424 -15.34 -1.26 -4.29
CA TYR A 424 -14.74 -2.59 -4.42
C TYR A 424 -13.22 -2.53 -4.26
N ILE A 425 -12.57 -1.64 -5.01
CA ILE A 425 -11.12 -1.44 -4.96
C ILE A 425 -10.66 -1.00 -3.56
N ASN A 426 -11.39 -0.12 -2.89
CA ASN A 426 -11.06 0.36 -1.55
C ASN A 426 -11.25 -0.74 -0.50
N TRP A 427 -12.31 -1.57 -0.61
CA TRP A 427 -12.49 -2.74 0.25
C TRP A 427 -11.34 -3.73 0.09
N LEU A 428 -10.89 -4.03 -1.14
CA LEU A 428 -9.71 -4.86 -1.40
C LEU A 428 -8.41 -4.26 -0.84
N GLY A 429 -8.30 -2.93 -0.87
CA GLY A 429 -7.11 -2.21 -0.37
C GLY A 429 -7.06 -2.06 1.15
N ALA A 430 -8.12 -2.39 1.88
CA ALA A 430 -8.16 -2.38 3.34
C ALA A 430 -7.87 -3.79 3.90
N SER A 431 -7.56 -3.86 5.20
CA SER A 431 -7.66 -5.15 5.90
C SER A 431 -9.12 -5.57 5.87
N HIS A 432 -9.43 -6.73 5.27
CA HIS A 432 -10.82 -7.12 5.02
C HIS A 432 -11.09 -8.60 5.23
N MET A 433 -12.37 -8.93 5.37
CA MET A 433 -12.89 -10.29 5.33
C MET A 433 -14.27 -10.32 4.66
N GLN A 434 -14.67 -11.52 4.22
CA GLN A 434 -15.96 -11.78 3.58
C GLN A 434 -16.75 -12.79 4.39
N ILE A 435 -18.04 -12.55 4.54
CA ILE A 435 -19.00 -13.48 5.15
C ILE A 435 -20.05 -13.80 4.10
N SER A 436 -20.08 -15.06 3.66
CA SER A 436 -20.98 -15.51 2.58
C SER A 436 -22.37 -15.92 3.08
N ASP A 437 -22.54 -16.13 4.37
CA ASP A 437 -23.79 -16.42 5.04
C ASP A 437 -23.95 -15.51 6.26
N GLU A 438 -25.11 -15.47 6.87
CA GLU A 438 -25.39 -14.61 8.04
C GLU A 438 -24.75 -15.15 9.34
N THR A 439 -23.76 -16.03 9.25
CA THR A 439 -23.06 -16.61 10.39
C THR A 439 -21.93 -15.73 10.88
N SER A 440 -21.53 -15.93 12.15
CA SER A 440 -20.35 -15.28 12.69
C SER A 440 -19.08 -15.81 12.01
N ARG A 441 -18.10 -14.94 11.81
CA ARG A 441 -16.80 -15.30 11.24
C ARG A 441 -15.65 -14.80 12.09
N ASP A 442 -14.65 -15.65 12.20
CA ASP A 442 -13.41 -15.38 12.94
C ASP A 442 -12.36 -14.73 12.05
N PHE A 443 -11.63 -13.76 12.60
CA PHE A 443 -10.53 -13.07 11.97
C PHE A 443 -9.31 -13.07 12.89
N ASP A 444 -8.19 -13.62 12.43
CA ASP A 444 -6.92 -13.63 13.20
C ASP A 444 -6.21 -12.28 13.08
N LEU A 445 -6.27 -11.44 14.11
CA LEU A 445 -5.65 -10.12 14.14
C LEU A 445 -4.12 -10.15 13.99
N ARG A 446 -3.46 -11.29 14.28
CA ARG A 446 -2.01 -11.44 14.10
C ARG A 446 -1.62 -11.38 12.62
N SER A 447 -2.52 -11.77 11.73
CA SER A 447 -2.27 -11.77 10.28
C SER A 447 -1.99 -10.38 9.74
N ILE A 448 -2.59 -9.35 10.34
CA ILE A 448 -2.47 -7.94 9.95
C ILE A 448 -1.58 -7.11 10.89
N THR A 449 -0.98 -7.74 11.90
CA THR A 449 -0.12 -7.08 12.91
C THR A 449 1.19 -7.83 13.12
N ARG A 450 1.80 -8.33 12.02
CA ARG A 450 3.00 -9.18 12.04
C ARG A 450 4.17 -8.52 12.75
N GLY A 451 4.36 -7.21 12.56
CA GLY A 451 5.43 -6.45 13.19
C GLY A 451 5.35 -6.36 14.72
N PHE A 452 4.17 -6.65 15.30
CA PHE A 452 3.97 -6.68 16.75
C PHE A 452 4.23 -8.05 17.39
N GLN A 453 4.42 -9.13 16.61
CA GLN A 453 4.45 -10.49 17.17
C GLN A 453 5.64 -10.75 18.12
N THR A 454 6.72 -9.98 17.99
CA THR A 454 7.92 -10.12 18.84
C THR A 454 7.80 -9.41 20.19
N VAL A 455 6.73 -8.65 20.45
CA VAL A 455 6.54 -7.84 21.65
C VAL A 455 5.33 -8.24 22.47
N SER A 456 4.95 -9.51 22.41
CA SER A 456 3.84 -10.08 23.17
C SER A 456 2.56 -9.23 23.09
N PRO A 457 2.01 -9.03 21.90
CA PRO A 457 0.94 -8.07 21.67
C PRO A 457 -0.33 -8.45 22.43
N LYS A 458 -1.04 -7.45 22.92
CA LYS A 458 -2.41 -7.54 23.42
C LYS A 458 -3.35 -6.86 22.45
N TYR A 459 -4.51 -7.46 22.24
CA TYR A 459 -5.53 -6.96 21.33
C TYR A 459 -6.77 -6.52 22.09
N SER A 460 -7.47 -5.56 21.51
CA SER A 460 -8.83 -5.21 21.83
C SER A 460 -9.62 -4.91 20.57
N VAL A 461 -10.92 -5.06 20.60
CA VAL A 461 -11.83 -4.80 19.48
C VAL A 461 -12.94 -3.85 19.90
N SER A 462 -13.43 -3.04 18.98
CA SER A 462 -14.42 -2.00 19.26
C SER A 462 -15.13 -1.50 18.00
N ALA A 463 -16.08 -0.61 18.18
CA ALA A 463 -16.72 0.18 17.12
C ALA A 463 -17.18 -0.66 15.91
N ALA A 464 -17.91 -1.76 16.18
CA ALA A 464 -18.54 -2.54 15.12
C ALA A 464 -19.66 -1.73 14.46
N GLU A 465 -19.65 -1.71 13.12
CA GLU A 465 -20.71 -1.15 12.30
C GLU A 465 -21.44 -2.30 11.60
N ASN A 466 -22.77 -2.28 11.61
CA ASN A 466 -23.62 -3.30 10.99
C ASN A 466 -23.44 -4.73 11.53
N GLY A 467 -22.97 -4.85 12.77
CA GLY A 467 -22.78 -6.12 13.45
C GLY A 467 -22.28 -5.95 14.88
N THR A 468 -21.83 -7.04 15.48
CA THR A 468 -21.15 -7.07 16.78
C THR A 468 -19.77 -7.70 16.62
N ILE A 469 -18.86 -7.34 17.52
CA ILE A 469 -17.49 -7.85 17.52
C ILE A 469 -17.11 -8.30 18.92
N GLU A 470 -16.51 -9.48 19.02
CA GLU A 470 -16.01 -10.05 20.27
C GLU A 470 -14.58 -10.58 20.10
N LEU A 471 -13.69 -10.25 21.05
CA LEU A 471 -12.38 -10.88 21.12
C LEU A 471 -12.52 -12.24 21.80
N GLN A 472 -12.04 -13.30 21.17
CA GLN A 472 -12.14 -14.66 21.70
C GLN A 472 -11.13 -14.91 22.82
N ASN A 473 -11.29 -16.02 23.56
CA ASN A 473 -10.48 -16.37 24.74
C ASN A 473 -8.99 -16.58 24.44
N ASP A 474 -8.61 -16.80 23.19
CA ASP A 474 -7.20 -16.88 22.77
C ASP A 474 -6.50 -15.52 22.77
N GLY A 475 -7.28 -14.41 22.86
CA GLY A 475 -6.80 -13.05 22.98
C GLY A 475 -6.36 -12.39 21.66
N TYR A 476 -6.54 -13.04 20.51
CA TYR A 476 -6.15 -12.50 19.20
C TYR A 476 -7.15 -12.79 18.06
N THR A 477 -8.10 -13.67 18.27
CA THR A 477 -9.16 -13.94 17.29
C THR A 477 -10.34 -13.00 17.54
N ALA A 478 -10.71 -12.22 16.54
CA ALA A 478 -11.89 -11.36 16.54
C ALA A 478 -13.04 -12.08 15.84
N ARG A 479 -14.16 -12.31 16.55
CA ARG A 479 -15.38 -12.89 16.00
C ARG A 479 -16.37 -11.80 15.65
N PHE A 480 -16.63 -11.61 14.36
CA PHE A 480 -17.65 -10.69 13.88
C PHE A 480 -18.97 -11.42 13.59
N THR A 481 -20.06 -10.87 14.08
CA THR A 481 -21.43 -11.37 13.83
C THR A 481 -22.21 -10.25 13.15
N PRO A 482 -22.60 -10.40 11.87
CA PRO A 482 -23.41 -9.42 11.17
C PRO A 482 -24.75 -9.20 11.86
N LYS A 483 -25.30 -7.99 11.72
CA LYS A 483 -26.67 -7.69 12.10
C LYS A 483 -27.62 -8.57 11.27
N THR A 484 -28.67 -9.12 11.92
CA THR A 484 -29.67 -9.95 11.24
C THR A 484 -30.22 -9.28 9.98
N ASN A 485 -30.29 -10.01 8.89
CA ASN A 485 -30.72 -9.55 7.56
C ASN A 485 -29.88 -8.41 6.97
N PHE A 486 -28.67 -8.16 7.49
CA PHE A 486 -27.78 -7.18 6.92
C PHE A 486 -27.05 -7.77 5.70
N LYS A 487 -26.79 -6.92 4.70
CA LYS A 487 -26.10 -7.19 3.44
C LYS A 487 -25.31 -5.94 3.07
N GLY A 488 -24.08 -6.10 2.60
CA GLY A 488 -23.19 -5.00 2.20
C GLY A 488 -21.97 -4.86 3.09
N LEU A 489 -21.40 -3.67 3.16
CA LEU A 489 -20.19 -3.39 3.93
C LEU A 489 -20.50 -3.13 5.40
N ALA A 490 -19.82 -3.86 6.24
CA ALA A 490 -19.74 -3.72 7.68
C ALA A 490 -18.28 -3.50 8.09
N SER A 491 -18.00 -3.24 9.36
CA SER A 491 -16.63 -3.07 9.82
C SER A 491 -16.49 -3.19 11.34
N PHE A 492 -15.25 -3.27 11.78
CA PHE A 492 -14.87 -3.08 13.19
C PHE A 492 -13.48 -2.50 13.33
N LYS A 493 -13.19 -1.92 14.48
CA LYS A 493 -11.85 -1.46 14.84
C LYS A 493 -11.15 -2.46 15.76
N TYR A 494 -9.84 -2.55 15.60
CA TYR A 494 -8.98 -3.27 16.53
C TYR A 494 -7.86 -2.36 17.01
N THR A 495 -7.36 -2.63 18.20
CA THR A 495 -6.13 -2.02 18.72
C THR A 495 -5.17 -3.13 19.11
N VAL A 496 -3.91 -3.01 18.68
CA VAL A 496 -2.81 -3.86 19.11
C VAL A 496 -1.84 -3.04 19.94
N LYS A 497 -1.42 -3.58 21.08
CA LYS A 497 -0.46 -2.94 21.98
C LYS A 497 0.64 -3.91 22.38
N GLY A 498 1.89 -3.59 22.04
CA GLY A 498 3.08 -4.31 22.45
C GLY A 498 3.43 -4.07 23.92
N ASN A 499 4.20 -4.97 24.52
CA ASN A 499 4.75 -4.77 25.87
C ASN A 499 5.89 -3.74 25.92
N ASP A 500 6.35 -3.26 24.77
CA ASP A 500 7.29 -2.17 24.57
C ASP A 500 6.61 -0.79 24.43
N ASN A 501 5.33 -0.68 24.76
CA ASN A 501 4.45 0.48 24.61
C ASN A 501 4.19 0.94 23.16
N THR A 502 4.56 0.14 22.17
CA THR A 502 4.10 0.37 20.80
C THR A 502 2.62 0.07 20.68
N GLU A 503 1.90 0.89 19.89
CA GLU A 503 0.45 0.75 19.75
C GLU A 503 0.01 1.15 18.34
N TYR A 504 -1.00 0.46 17.82
CA TYR A 504 -1.67 0.82 16.59
C TYR A 504 -3.15 0.47 16.66
N THR A 505 -3.99 1.36 16.13
CA THR A 505 -5.43 1.11 15.95
C THR A 505 -5.75 1.11 14.47
N GLY A 506 -6.31 0.02 14.00
CA GLY A 506 -6.74 -0.17 12.62
C GLY A 506 -8.21 -0.54 12.51
N ARG A 507 -8.66 -0.71 11.27
CA ARG A 507 -10.03 -1.11 10.92
C ARG A 507 -9.98 -2.34 10.03
N VAL A 508 -10.97 -3.21 10.17
CA VAL A 508 -11.23 -4.34 9.27
C VAL A 508 -12.58 -4.09 8.61
N GLU A 509 -12.58 -4.12 7.29
CA GLU A 509 -13.78 -4.04 6.47
C GLU A 509 -14.38 -5.44 6.28
N VAL A 510 -15.69 -5.56 6.41
CA VAL A 510 -16.40 -6.84 6.33
C VAL A 510 -17.42 -6.79 5.22
N LEU A 511 -17.26 -7.60 4.18
CA LEU A 511 -18.29 -7.78 3.17
C LEU A 511 -19.24 -8.88 3.60
N VAL A 512 -20.51 -8.55 3.77
CA VAL A 512 -21.56 -9.51 4.14
C VAL A 512 -22.45 -9.80 2.94
N GLU A 513 -22.38 -11.02 2.43
CA GLU A 513 -23.28 -11.53 1.42
C GLU A 513 -24.51 -12.14 2.09
N LYS A 514 -25.69 -11.86 1.58
CA LYS A 514 -26.87 -12.59 1.99
C LYS A 514 -26.88 -13.93 1.28
N SER A 515 -26.80 -15.05 2.00
CA SER A 515 -27.11 -16.32 1.41
C SER A 515 -28.58 -16.27 0.95
N ALA A 516 -28.82 -16.59 -0.31
CA ALA A 516 -30.16 -16.87 -0.78
C ALA A 516 -30.62 -18.13 -0.03
N VAL A 517 -31.36 -17.96 1.04
CA VAL A 517 -32.21 -19.04 1.56
C VAL A 517 -33.35 -19.14 0.55
N ASP A 518 -33.12 -19.92 -0.48
CA ASP A 518 -34.20 -20.36 -1.35
C ASP A 518 -35.07 -21.32 -0.52
N THR A 519 -36.15 -20.79 0.01
CA THR A 519 -37.11 -21.55 0.82
C THR A 519 -37.96 -22.50 -0.04
N THR A 520 -37.60 -22.74 -1.31
CA THR A 520 -38.42 -23.53 -2.23
C THR A 520 -37.82 -24.84 -2.69
N VAL A 521 -36.62 -25.25 -2.25
CA VAL A 521 -36.09 -26.58 -2.60
C VAL A 521 -35.46 -27.25 -1.39
N GLN A 522 -36.20 -28.08 -0.69
CA GLN A 522 -35.65 -29.23 -0.01
C GLN A 522 -35.21 -30.24 -1.07
N ASP A 523 -33.93 -30.19 -1.47
CA ASP A 523 -33.29 -31.35 -2.06
C ASP A 523 -31.90 -31.55 -1.44
N SER A 524 -31.87 -32.56 -0.60
CA SER A 524 -30.73 -32.96 0.22
C SER A 524 -29.81 -33.89 -0.57
N THR A 525 -29.22 -33.48 -1.68
CA THR A 525 -28.06 -34.23 -2.25
C THR A 525 -27.44 -33.43 -3.38
N LYS A 526 -26.50 -32.58 -3.05
CA LYS A 526 -25.25 -32.32 -3.80
C LYS A 526 -24.54 -31.10 -3.19
N ARG A 527 -23.61 -31.37 -2.32
CA ARG A 527 -22.55 -30.40 -2.03
C ARG A 527 -21.69 -30.33 -3.29
N ASP A 528 -21.89 -29.28 -4.05
CA ASP A 528 -20.95 -28.93 -5.10
C ASP A 528 -19.74 -28.27 -4.42
N SER A 529 -18.62 -29.02 -4.42
CA SER A 529 -17.35 -28.62 -3.79
C SER A 529 -16.52 -27.70 -4.68
N SER A 530 -17.13 -27.03 -5.67
CA SER A 530 -16.41 -26.28 -6.70
C SER A 530 -16.44 -24.75 -6.54
N ILE A 531 -16.89 -24.20 -5.41
CA ILE A 531 -16.80 -22.77 -5.18
C ILE A 531 -15.59 -22.48 -4.27
N THR A 532 -14.41 -22.53 -4.82
CA THR A 532 -13.22 -21.94 -4.24
C THR A 532 -13.20 -20.45 -4.60
N HIS A 533 -13.81 -19.62 -3.76
CA HIS A 533 -13.78 -18.18 -3.96
C HIS A 533 -12.39 -17.59 -3.69
N ILE A 534 -11.94 -16.75 -4.58
CA ILE A 534 -10.62 -16.11 -4.69
C ILE A 534 -10.41 -14.99 -3.65
N THR A 535 -11.18 -14.95 -2.61
CA THR A 535 -10.95 -14.04 -1.48
C THR A 535 -9.87 -14.54 -0.50
N ASP A 536 -9.14 -15.59 -0.89
CA ASP A 536 -8.10 -16.20 -0.06
C ASP A 536 -6.75 -15.47 -0.11
N SER A 537 -6.57 -14.41 -0.87
CA SER A 537 -5.30 -13.67 -0.89
C SER A 537 -4.98 -12.95 0.42
N PHE A 538 -5.99 -12.67 1.25
CA PHE A 538 -5.81 -12.21 2.63
C PHE A 538 -6.28 -13.27 3.67
N ARG A 539 -6.74 -14.42 3.23
CA ARG A 539 -7.15 -15.50 4.11
C ARG A 539 -5.98 -16.41 4.44
N LEU A 540 -5.50 -16.27 5.63
CA LEU A 540 -5.04 -17.43 6.38
C LEU A 540 -6.30 -18.28 6.65
N ARG A 541 -6.53 -19.36 5.89
CA ARG A 541 -7.57 -20.34 6.26
C ARG A 541 -7.30 -20.76 7.71
N ALA A 542 -8.27 -20.56 8.59
CA ALA A 542 -8.12 -20.97 9.99
C ALA A 542 -7.79 -22.46 10.13
N ASP A 543 -8.10 -23.26 9.10
CA ASP A 543 -7.95 -24.70 9.07
C ASP A 543 -6.92 -25.24 8.06
N ALA A 544 -6.33 -24.38 7.21
CA ALA A 544 -5.29 -24.78 6.28
C ALA A 544 -3.91 -24.53 6.89
N ALA A 545 -3.00 -25.48 6.68
CA ALA A 545 -1.60 -25.29 6.99
C ALA A 545 -1.05 -24.15 6.13
N VAL A 546 -0.73 -23.02 6.74
CA VAL A 546 -0.06 -21.92 6.04
C VAL A 546 1.42 -22.24 5.96
N MET A 547 1.93 -22.40 4.74
CA MET A 547 3.36 -22.57 4.54
C MET A 547 4.06 -21.26 4.85
N ILE A 548 4.91 -21.27 5.89
CA ILE A 548 5.68 -20.09 6.34
C ILE A 548 7.04 -20.04 5.66
N GLY A 549 7.53 -21.20 5.21
CA GLY A 549 8.79 -21.28 4.50
C GLY A 549 9.22 -22.71 4.23
N VAL A 550 10.04 -22.85 3.21
CA VAL A 550 10.75 -24.07 2.88
C VAL A 550 12.24 -23.82 3.12
N PHE A 551 12.89 -24.76 3.81
CA PHE A 551 14.30 -24.66 4.18
C PHE A 551 15.03 -25.92 3.70
N ASP A 552 16.31 -25.79 3.39
CA ASP A 552 17.16 -26.95 3.21
C ASP A 552 17.40 -27.65 4.57
N MET A 553 18.06 -28.79 4.55
CA MET A 553 18.36 -29.56 5.77
C MET A 553 19.35 -28.87 6.72
N ASN A 554 19.99 -27.78 6.26
CA ASN A 554 20.88 -26.92 7.04
C ASN A 554 20.16 -25.68 7.60
N GLY A 555 18.86 -25.54 7.34
CA GLY A 555 18.05 -24.43 7.82
C GLY A 555 18.11 -23.18 6.94
N HIS A 556 18.69 -23.22 5.74
CA HIS A 556 18.67 -22.10 4.81
C HIS A 556 17.29 -21.98 4.16
N TYR A 557 16.75 -20.78 4.16
CA TYR A 557 15.45 -20.48 3.55
C TYR A 557 15.51 -20.60 2.02
N LEU A 558 14.56 -21.30 1.42
CA LEU A 558 14.49 -21.61 0.01
C LEU A 558 13.25 -21.00 -0.69
N GLY A 559 12.34 -20.38 0.06
CA GLY A 559 11.10 -19.81 -0.47
C GLY A 559 9.84 -20.34 0.22
N LEU A 560 8.68 -19.97 -0.28
CA LEU A 560 7.37 -20.38 0.23
C LEU A 560 6.76 -21.58 -0.53
N SER A 561 7.43 -22.11 -1.56
CA SER A 561 6.88 -23.16 -2.42
C SER A 561 7.78 -24.37 -2.50
N THR A 562 7.18 -25.56 -2.53
CA THR A 562 7.87 -26.84 -2.79
C THR A 562 7.90 -27.21 -4.27
N GLN A 563 7.23 -26.47 -5.15
CA GLN A 563 7.00 -26.89 -6.55
C GLN A 563 8.28 -26.94 -7.39
N ASN A 564 9.15 -25.96 -7.27
CA ASN A 564 10.34 -25.83 -8.12
C ASN A 564 11.65 -26.25 -7.46
N LEU A 565 11.58 -26.94 -6.33
CA LEU A 565 12.76 -27.44 -5.64
C LEU A 565 13.41 -28.59 -6.43
N PRO A 566 14.74 -28.72 -6.43
CA PRO A 566 15.41 -29.94 -6.88
C PRO A 566 14.95 -31.17 -6.10
N LYS A 567 15.22 -32.38 -6.63
CA LYS A 567 15.02 -33.61 -5.84
C LYS A 567 15.83 -33.55 -4.58
N GLY A 568 15.22 -33.84 -3.43
CA GLY A 568 15.90 -33.72 -2.15
C GLY A 568 14.96 -33.76 -0.95
N ARG A 569 15.54 -33.54 0.22
CA ARG A 569 14.84 -33.45 1.49
C ARG A 569 14.85 -32.00 1.95
N TYR A 570 13.69 -31.50 2.40
CA TYR A 570 13.48 -30.13 2.80
C TYR A 570 12.70 -30.08 4.11
N ILE A 571 12.89 -29.01 4.87
CA ILE A 571 12.07 -28.70 6.04
C ILE A 571 11.01 -27.70 5.57
N VAL A 572 9.75 -28.07 5.69
CA VAL A 572 8.63 -27.18 5.46
C VAL A 572 8.11 -26.71 6.80
N ARG A 573 8.20 -25.41 7.06
CA ARG A 573 7.57 -24.78 8.20
C ARG A 573 6.17 -24.36 7.80
N GLN A 574 5.20 -24.85 8.52
CA GLN A 574 3.78 -24.56 8.32
C GLN A 574 3.20 -24.03 9.62
N LYS A 575 2.19 -23.18 9.51
CA LYS A 575 1.38 -22.79 10.65
C LYS A 575 0.03 -23.50 10.55
N ILE A 576 -0.27 -24.37 11.48
CA ILE A 576 -1.55 -25.07 11.57
C ILE A 576 -2.21 -24.63 12.87
N GLN A 577 -3.40 -24.06 12.79
CA GLN A 577 -4.15 -23.56 13.96
C GLN A 577 -3.29 -22.67 14.88
N GLY A 578 -2.47 -21.79 14.29
CA GLY A 578 -1.61 -20.87 15.02
C GLY A 578 -0.32 -21.47 15.60
N ARG A 579 -0.06 -22.77 15.46
CA ARG A 579 1.18 -23.44 15.91
C ARG A 579 2.13 -23.67 14.76
N ASP A 580 3.40 -23.40 14.98
CA ASP A 580 4.45 -23.73 14.01
C ASP A 580 4.66 -25.24 14.00
N GLU A 581 4.48 -25.86 12.86
CA GLU A 581 4.82 -27.25 12.60
C GLU A 581 5.93 -27.34 11.56
N TYR A 582 6.85 -28.24 11.79
CA TYR A 582 7.96 -28.51 10.89
C TYR A 582 7.77 -29.91 10.31
N LYS A 583 7.66 -30.02 8.99
CA LYS A 583 7.54 -31.29 8.28
C LYS A 583 8.72 -31.49 7.35
N VAL A 584 9.25 -32.70 7.31
CA VAL A 584 10.25 -33.05 6.30
C VAL A 584 9.51 -33.41 5.01
N PHE A 585 9.73 -32.59 4.00
CA PHE A 585 9.24 -32.82 2.64
C PHE A 585 10.32 -33.50 1.80
N VAL A 586 9.96 -34.56 1.09
CA VAL A 586 10.88 -35.28 0.19
C VAL A 586 10.37 -35.13 -1.23
N LYS A 587 11.11 -34.37 -2.05
CA LYS A 587 10.83 -34.28 -3.47
C LYS A 587 11.56 -35.41 -4.20
N LYS A 588 10.78 -36.33 -4.79
CA LYS A 588 11.24 -37.51 -5.52
C LYS A 588 11.66 -37.22 -6.95
#